data_2dd42c5591fb9c15a9d274283f77fd10
#
_entry.id   2dd42c5591fb9c15a9d274283f77fd10
#
_cell.length_a   1.000
_cell.length_b   1.000
_cell.length_c   1.000
_cell.angle_alpha   90.00
_cell.angle_beta   90.00
_cell.angle_gamma   90.00
#
_symmetry.space_group_name_H-M   'P 1'
#
loop_
_entity.id
_entity.type
_entity.pdbx_description
1 polymer ?
#
loop_
_entity_poly.entity_id
_entity_poly.type
_entity_poly.pdbx_seq_one_letter_code
_entity_poly.pdbx_strand_id
1 'polypeptide(L)'
;MTQHLHKASIALFALAAVAAQAQPAGEQAEQFTPEFRQLHTSFDAKHSPKIVAPDSVKRGEWFTVTVSVGAGSQHPSLQEHFVRYIALYKDSLEISRVYLHPVYSAPKVTFTVALDEGGALRAVAEPTHSAAWETSKKIVVRP
;
A
#
# COMPACT_ATOMS: atom_id res chain seq x y z
N MET A 1 -6.10 0.22 80.91
CA MET A 1 -6.76 0.88 79.76
C MET A 1 -5.66 1.35 78.83
N THR A 2 -5.35 0.54 77.82
CA THR A 2 -4.26 0.80 76.85
C THR A 2 -4.90 0.99 75.48
N GLN A 3 -4.81 2.24 74.95
CA GLN A 3 -5.34 2.58 73.66
C GLN A 3 -4.26 2.28 72.58
N HIS A 4 -4.55 1.42 71.65
CA HIS A 4 -3.72 1.18 70.46
C HIS A 4 -4.09 2.18 69.39
N LEU A 5 -3.14 3.07 69.05
CA LEU A 5 -3.23 3.93 67.87
C LEU A 5 -2.83 3.13 66.63
N HIS A 6 -3.78 2.98 65.71
CA HIS A 6 -3.53 2.42 64.38
C HIS A 6 -3.00 3.54 63.46
N LYS A 7 -1.75 3.44 63.04
CA LYS A 7 -1.17 4.30 62.01
C LYS A 7 -1.60 3.76 60.64
N ALA A 8 -2.45 4.50 59.95
CA ALA A 8 -2.80 4.24 58.55
C ALA A 8 -1.69 4.80 57.64
N SER A 9 -0.99 3.92 56.94
CA SER A 9 -0.03 4.30 55.92
C SER A 9 -0.77 4.53 54.60
N ILE A 10 -0.77 5.76 54.11
CA ILE A 10 -1.28 6.13 52.80
C ILE A 10 -0.16 5.89 51.79
N ALA A 11 -0.32 4.87 50.96
CA ALA A 11 0.56 4.62 49.82
C ALA A 11 0.17 5.55 48.67
N LEU A 12 1.06 6.46 48.33
CA LEU A 12 0.90 7.38 47.20
C LEU A 12 1.33 6.65 45.92
N PHE A 13 0.36 6.22 45.08
CA PHE A 13 0.65 5.70 43.75
C PHE A 13 0.93 6.88 42.80
N ALA A 14 2.19 7.06 42.41
CA ALA A 14 2.58 7.96 41.37
C ALA A 14 2.21 7.32 40.00
N LEU A 15 1.20 7.86 39.33
CA LEU A 15 0.85 7.50 37.96
C LEU A 15 1.90 8.15 37.05
N ALA A 16 2.86 7.36 36.55
CA ALA A 16 3.77 7.80 35.50
C ALA A 16 2.98 7.86 34.19
N ALA A 17 2.62 9.05 33.73
CA ALA A 17 2.10 9.28 32.40
C ALA A 17 3.23 9.02 31.39
N VAL A 18 3.17 7.91 30.67
CA VAL A 18 4.01 7.66 29.50
C VAL A 18 3.49 8.58 28.40
N ALA A 19 4.18 9.69 28.17
CA ALA A 19 3.92 10.53 27.01
C ALA A 19 4.28 9.73 25.76
N ALA A 20 3.29 9.32 24.98
CA ALA A 20 3.48 8.79 23.64
C ALA A 20 4.12 9.90 22.79
N GLN A 21 5.41 9.79 22.52
CA GLN A 21 6.09 10.69 21.60
C GLN A 21 5.61 10.32 20.18
N ALA A 22 4.90 11.24 19.54
CA ALA A 22 4.59 11.12 18.11
C ALA A 22 5.94 11.18 17.35
N GLN A 23 6.25 10.11 16.63
CA GLN A 23 7.41 10.10 15.73
C GLN A 23 7.21 11.14 14.62
N PRO A 24 8.25 11.91 14.26
CA PRO A 24 8.15 12.89 13.19
C PRO A 24 7.79 12.17 11.87
N ALA A 25 6.83 12.75 11.14
CA ALA A 25 6.28 12.18 9.90
C ALA A 25 7.33 11.89 8.80
N GLY A 26 8.54 12.44 8.90
CA GLY A 26 9.64 12.20 7.97
C GLY A 26 10.29 10.81 8.08
N GLU A 27 10.27 10.18 9.27
CA GLU A 27 10.89 8.86 9.48
C GLU A 27 10.04 7.69 8.96
N GLN A 28 8.74 7.90 8.77
CA GLN A 28 7.84 6.85 8.24
C GLN A 28 7.93 6.72 6.71
N ALA A 29 8.44 7.72 6.01
CA ALA A 29 8.55 7.72 4.55
C ALA A 29 9.69 6.84 4.01
N GLU A 30 10.64 6.44 4.84
CA GLU A 30 11.82 5.66 4.42
C GLU A 30 11.72 4.15 4.70
N GLN A 31 10.69 3.70 5.39
CA GLN A 31 10.47 2.26 5.58
C GLN A 31 9.82 1.66 4.32
N PHE A 32 10.62 1.47 3.30
CA PHE A 32 10.23 0.61 2.19
C PHE A 32 9.93 -0.79 2.74
N THR A 33 8.73 -1.29 2.48
CA THR A 33 8.41 -2.67 2.79
C THR A 33 9.39 -3.61 2.07
N PRO A 34 9.64 -4.83 2.56
CA PRO A 34 10.55 -5.78 1.91
C PRO A 34 10.26 -6.00 0.43
N GLU A 35 9.01 -5.83 0.00
CA GLU A 35 8.60 -5.94 -1.40
C GLU A 35 9.31 -4.93 -2.30
N PHE A 36 9.57 -3.72 -1.81
CA PHE A 36 10.29 -2.70 -2.59
C PHE A 36 11.79 -3.00 -2.79
N ARG A 37 12.36 -3.90 -2.02
CA ARG A 37 13.80 -4.25 -2.14
C ARG A 37 14.10 -5.16 -3.32
N GLN A 38 13.09 -5.76 -3.94
CA GLN A 38 13.23 -6.73 -5.02
C GLN A 38 12.31 -6.45 -6.21
N LEU A 39 11.91 -5.19 -6.40
CA LEU A 39 11.04 -4.81 -7.51
C LEU A 39 11.74 -4.92 -8.85
N HIS A 40 11.12 -5.62 -9.79
CA HIS A 40 11.48 -5.59 -11.19
C HIS A 40 10.81 -4.37 -11.86
N THR A 41 11.63 -3.48 -12.39
CA THR A 41 11.18 -2.27 -13.10
C THR A 41 11.42 -2.32 -14.60
N SER A 42 12.16 -3.33 -15.07
CA SER A 42 12.34 -3.58 -16.52
C SER A 42 11.06 -4.16 -17.11
N PHE A 43 10.78 -3.85 -18.37
CA PHE A 43 9.60 -4.39 -19.05
C PHE A 43 9.71 -5.90 -19.27
N ASP A 44 8.65 -6.63 -18.89
CA ASP A 44 8.43 -8.01 -19.24
C ASP A 44 6.97 -8.19 -19.69
N ALA A 45 6.79 -8.87 -20.84
CA ALA A 45 5.49 -9.00 -21.47
C ALA A 45 4.47 -9.80 -20.64
N LYS A 46 4.93 -10.70 -19.77
CA LYS A 46 4.06 -11.60 -18.96
C LYS A 46 3.80 -11.05 -17.54
N HIS A 47 4.75 -10.31 -16.97
CA HIS A 47 4.70 -9.93 -15.56
C HIS A 47 4.48 -8.45 -15.32
N SER A 48 4.95 -7.56 -16.23
CA SER A 48 4.80 -6.12 -16.02
C SER A 48 3.34 -5.72 -15.92
N PRO A 49 2.94 -4.98 -14.87
CA PRO A 49 1.61 -4.39 -14.80
C PRO A 49 1.40 -3.39 -15.95
N LYS A 50 0.19 -3.32 -16.47
CA LYS A 50 -0.27 -2.29 -17.40
C LYS A 50 -1.27 -1.40 -16.69
N ILE A 51 -1.00 -0.09 -16.64
CA ILE A 51 -1.89 0.91 -16.05
C ILE A 51 -2.69 1.59 -17.16
N VAL A 52 -4.02 1.56 -17.03
CA VAL A 52 -4.96 2.35 -17.85
C VAL A 52 -5.65 3.35 -16.93
N ALA A 53 -5.34 4.64 -17.12
CA ALA A 53 -5.88 5.76 -16.36
C ALA A 53 -5.82 7.03 -17.24
N PRO A 54 -6.62 8.08 -16.95
CA PRO A 54 -6.49 9.38 -17.59
C PRO A 54 -5.09 9.98 -17.38
N ASP A 55 -4.59 10.74 -18.36
CA ASP A 55 -3.32 11.48 -18.23
C ASP A 55 -3.44 12.69 -17.29
N SER A 56 -4.67 13.23 -17.17
CA SER A 56 -4.96 14.31 -16.25
C SER A 56 -6.37 14.20 -15.66
N VAL A 57 -6.51 14.62 -14.41
CA VAL A 57 -7.76 14.62 -13.64
C VAL A 57 -7.96 15.97 -12.95
N LYS A 58 -9.17 16.26 -12.46
CA LYS A 58 -9.39 17.41 -11.57
C LYS A 58 -9.07 17.01 -10.12
N ARG A 59 -8.64 18.01 -9.36
CA ARG A 59 -8.35 17.84 -7.92
C ARG A 59 -9.58 17.31 -7.17
N GLY A 60 -9.39 16.20 -6.44
CA GLY A 60 -10.42 15.62 -5.60
C GLY A 60 -11.55 14.91 -6.35
N GLU A 61 -11.55 14.88 -7.69
CA GLU A 61 -12.54 14.18 -8.48
C GLU A 61 -12.22 12.67 -8.55
N TRP A 62 -13.23 11.83 -8.38
CA TRP A 62 -13.10 10.38 -8.49
C TRP A 62 -12.88 9.96 -9.93
N PHE A 63 -11.87 9.12 -10.17
CA PHE A 63 -11.60 8.50 -11.47
C PHE A 63 -11.17 7.05 -11.31
N THR A 64 -11.19 6.30 -12.40
CA THR A 64 -10.84 4.89 -12.41
C THR A 64 -9.41 4.67 -12.91
N VAL A 65 -8.73 3.72 -12.25
CA VAL A 65 -7.43 3.20 -12.63
C VAL A 65 -7.56 1.70 -12.80
N THR A 66 -7.39 1.18 -14.00
CA THR A 66 -7.38 -0.25 -14.26
C THR A 66 -5.94 -0.73 -14.38
N VAL A 67 -5.60 -1.74 -13.60
CA VAL A 67 -4.32 -2.43 -13.65
C VAL A 67 -4.55 -3.87 -14.10
N SER A 68 -3.84 -4.30 -15.12
CA SER A 68 -3.80 -5.70 -15.56
C SER A 68 -2.36 -6.20 -15.57
N VAL A 69 -2.12 -7.46 -15.21
CA VAL A 69 -0.78 -8.06 -15.20
C VAL A 69 -0.55 -8.84 -16.47
N GLY A 70 0.65 -8.63 -17.05
CA GLY A 70 0.99 -9.10 -18.38
C GLY A 70 0.67 -8.04 -19.44
N ALA A 71 1.57 -7.08 -19.64
CA ALA A 71 1.37 -5.97 -20.58
C ALA A 71 1.34 -6.43 -22.05
N GLY A 72 2.01 -7.52 -22.38
CA GLY A 72 2.01 -8.12 -23.72
C GLY A 72 1.12 -9.35 -23.86
N SER A 73 0.90 -10.09 -22.78
CA SER A 73 0.01 -11.25 -22.73
C SER A 73 -0.48 -11.45 -21.30
N GLN A 74 -1.77 -11.67 -21.11
CA GLN A 74 -2.34 -11.82 -19.78
C GLN A 74 -1.61 -12.91 -18.97
N HIS A 75 -1.23 -12.58 -17.74
CA HIS A 75 -0.69 -13.54 -16.79
C HIS A 75 -1.73 -14.62 -16.46
N PRO A 76 -1.36 -15.89 -16.37
CA PRO A 76 -2.32 -16.94 -16.03
C PRO A 76 -2.83 -16.83 -14.59
N SER A 77 -3.97 -17.46 -14.32
CA SER A 77 -4.56 -17.62 -12.99
C SER A 77 -4.80 -19.12 -12.76
N LEU A 78 -3.73 -19.79 -12.32
CA LEU A 78 -3.72 -21.24 -12.00
C LEU A 78 -3.36 -21.40 -10.53
N GLN A 79 -3.68 -22.55 -9.94
CA GLN A 79 -3.53 -22.79 -8.50
C GLN A 79 -2.13 -22.50 -7.95
N GLU A 80 -1.08 -22.80 -8.69
CA GLU A 80 0.32 -22.56 -8.27
C GLU A 80 1.00 -21.44 -9.08
N HIS A 81 0.31 -20.86 -10.06
CA HIS A 81 0.85 -19.86 -10.97
C HIS A 81 -0.16 -18.74 -11.17
N PHE A 82 -0.16 -17.77 -10.28
CA PHE A 82 -1.09 -16.64 -10.28
C PHE A 82 -0.44 -15.38 -9.70
N VAL A 83 -1.13 -14.26 -9.82
CA VAL A 83 -0.76 -13.01 -9.16
C VAL A 83 -1.40 -12.97 -7.78
N ARG A 84 -0.61 -12.87 -6.72
CA ARG A 84 -1.09 -12.84 -5.34
C ARG A 84 -1.86 -11.59 -5.01
N TYR A 85 -1.32 -10.44 -5.41
CA TYR A 85 -1.98 -9.14 -5.24
C TYR A 85 -1.59 -8.16 -6.32
N ILE A 86 -2.44 -7.14 -6.48
CA ILE A 86 -2.15 -5.93 -7.22
C ILE A 86 -2.33 -4.76 -6.25
N ALA A 87 -1.27 -3.96 -6.06
CA ALA A 87 -1.28 -2.76 -5.23
C ALA A 87 -1.11 -1.52 -6.10
N LEU A 88 -1.79 -0.44 -5.72
CA LEU A 88 -1.70 0.87 -6.34
C LEU A 88 -1.10 1.86 -5.36
N TYR A 89 -0.10 2.60 -5.81
CA TYR A 89 0.59 3.63 -5.04
C TYR A 89 0.45 4.99 -5.72
N LYS A 90 0.38 6.05 -4.91
CA LYS A 90 0.63 7.42 -5.32
C LYS A 90 2.02 7.80 -4.83
N ASP A 91 2.96 7.94 -5.75
CA ASP A 91 4.39 8.09 -5.45
C ASP A 91 4.88 6.94 -4.54
N SER A 92 5.22 7.19 -3.28
CA SER A 92 5.62 6.16 -2.30
C SER A 92 4.49 5.68 -1.38
N LEU A 93 3.31 6.31 -1.43
CA LEU A 93 2.17 5.98 -0.57
C LEU A 93 1.30 4.89 -1.22
N GLU A 94 1.14 3.76 -0.54
CA GLU A 94 0.14 2.77 -0.93
C GLU A 94 -1.27 3.30 -0.67
N ILE A 95 -2.09 3.37 -1.72
CA ILE A 95 -3.46 3.87 -1.63
C ILE A 95 -4.50 2.76 -1.75
N SER A 96 -4.14 1.60 -2.30
CA SER A 96 -5.04 0.45 -2.38
C SER A 96 -4.29 -0.84 -2.68
N ARG A 97 -4.80 -1.97 -2.18
CA ARG A 97 -4.29 -3.32 -2.48
C ARG A 97 -5.44 -4.31 -2.59
N VAL A 98 -5.39 -5.19 -3.58
CA VAL A 98 -6.37 -6.26 -3.77
C VAL A 98 -5.63 -7.59 -3.88
N TYR A 99 -5.97 -8.54 -3.00
CA TYR A 99 -5.50 -9.92 -3.07
C TYR A 99 -6.38 -10.72 -4.02
N LEU A 100 -5.76 -11.56 -4.83
CA LEU A 100 -6.43 -12.33 -5.87
C LEU A 100 -6.48 -13.81 -5.50
N HIS A 101 -7.61 -14.44 -5.80
CA HIS A 101 -7.74 -15.88 -5.68
C HIS A 101 -7.05 -16.57 -6.87
N PRO A 102 -6.29 -17.67 -6.65
CA PRO A 102 -5.50 -18.30 -7.72
C PRO A 102 -6.31 -18.69 -8.96
N VAL A 103 -7.52 -19.23 -8.80
CA VAL A 103 -8.30 -19.77 -9.92
C VAL A 103 -9.45 -18.85 -10.34
N TYR A 104 -10.07 -18.15 -9.36
CA TYR A 104 -11.33 -17.43 -9.60
C TYR A 104 -11.15 -15.93 -9.81
N SER A 105 -9.94 -15.39 -9.69
CA SER A 105 -9.66 -13.99 -9.95
C SER A 105 -8.81 -13.82 -11.20
N ALA A 106 -9.28 -12.99 -12.14
CA ALA A 106 -8.41 -12.53 -13.22
C ALA A 106 -7.31 -11.62 -12.68
N PRO A 107 -6.10 -11.59 -13.26
CA PRO A 107 -5.02 -10.69 -12.86
C PRO A 107 -5.26 -9.25 -13.35
N LYS A 108 -6.43 -8.71 -12.99
CA LYS A 108 -6.91 -7.39 -13.40
C LYS A 108 -7.79 -6.80 -12.32
N VAL A 109 -7.49 -5.56 -11.90
CA VAL A 109 -8.24 -4.82 -10.89
C VAL A 109 -8.55 -3.41 -11.39
N THR A 110 -9.73 -2.91 -11.10
CA THR A 110 -10.09 -1.50 -11.30
C THR A 110 -10.27 -0.83 -9.95
N PHE A 111 -9.48 0.19 -9.71
CA PHE A 111 -9.54 1.03 -8.52
C PHE A 111 -10.31 2.31 -8.84
N THR A 112 -11.07 2.83 -7.89
CA THR A 112 -11.65 4.17 -7.94
C THR A 112 -10.92 5.04 -6.92
N VAL A 113 -10.25 6.09 -7.37
CA VAL A 113 -9.38 6.93 -6.55
C VAL A 113 -9.60 8.41 -6.87
N ALA A 114 -9.17 9.29 -5.96
CA ALA A 114 -9.10 10.73 -6.18
C ALA A 114 -7.72 11.22 -5.76
N LEU A 115 -7.20 12.27 -6.41
CA LEU A 115 -5.89 12.83 -6.12
C LEU A 115 -5.99 14.33 -5.87
N ASP A 116 -5.24 14.82 -4.88
CA ASP A 116 -5.15 16.23 -4.55
C ASP A 116 -4.00 16.93 -5.31
N GLU A 117 -2.99 16.17 -5.72
CA GLU A 117 -1.82 16.66 -6.44
C GLU A 117 -1.35 15.66 -7.50
N GLY A 118 -0.66 16.18 -8.51
CA GLY A 118 -0.04 15.37 -9.56
C GLY A 118 1.12 14.51 -9.01
N GLY A 119 1.54 13.52 -9.80
CA GLY A 119 2.64 12.63 -9.45
C GLY A 119 2.60 11.33 -10.23
N ALA A 120 3.25 10.29 -9.71
CA ALA A 120 3.25 8.97 -10.31
C ALA A 120 2.20 8.06 -9.65
N LEU A 121 1.30 7.50 -10.44
CA LEU A 121 0.62 6.25 -10.06
C LEU A 121 1.55 5.09 -10.38
N ARG A 122 1.81 4.23 -9.39
CA ARG A 122 2.65 3.06 -9.53
C ARG A 122 1.81 1.82 -9.23
N ALA A 123 1.82 0.86 -10.13
CA ALA A 123 1.18 -0.42 -9.94
C ALA A 123 2.25 -1.47 -9.62
N VAL A 124 2.07 -2.17 -8.51
CA VAL A 124 2.92 -3.28 -8.10
C VAL A 124 2.10 -4.56 -8.12
N ALA A 125 2.60 -5.59 -8.79
CA ALA A 125 1.99 -6.91 -8.83
C ALA A 125 2.99 -7.97 -8.40
N GLU A 126 2.56 -8.89 -7.53
CA GLU A 126 3.40 -9.98 -7.05
C GLU A 126 2.90 -11.33 -7.57
N PRO A 127 3.58 -11.93 -8.54
CA PRO A 127 3.33 -13.32 -8.96
C PRO A 127 3.85 -14.31 -7.90
N THR A 128 3.31 -15.54 -7.94
CA THR A 128 3.73 -16.60 -6.99
C THR A 128 5.14 -17.14 -7.22
N HIS A 129 5.70 -16.92 -8.40
CA HIS A 129 6.93 -17.56 -8.87
C HIS A 129 8.06 -16.57 -9.18
N SER A 130 7.87 -15.29 -8.89
CA SER A 130 8.92 -14.26 -9.04
C SER A 130 8.77 -13.18 -7.98
N ALA A 131 9.77 -12.31 -7.87
CA ALA A 131 9.62 -11.06 -7.13
C ALA A 131 8.58 -10.16 -7.80
N ALA A 132 8.15 -9.11 -7.08
CA ALA A 132 7.14 -8.18 -7.56
C ALA A 132 7.62 -7.36 -8.78
N TRP A 133 6.69 -6.98 -9.62
CA TRP A 133 6.89 -6.17 -10.83
C TRP A 133 6.18 -4.84 -10.69
N GLU A 134 6.81 -3.78 -11.15
CA GLU A 134 6.29 -2.43 -11.08
C GLU A 134 6.20 -1.77 -12.45
N THR A 135 5.16 -0.98 -12.63
CA THR A 135 5.03 0.00 -13.71
C THR A 135 4.48 1.30 -13.16
N SER A 136 4.93 2.43 -13.68
CA SER A 136 4.46 3.75 -13.28
C SER A 136 3.84 4.52 -14.44
N LYS A 137 2.89 5.41 -14.10
CA LYS A 137 2.25 6.35 -15.02
C LYS A 137 2.11 7.71 -14.33
N LYS A 138 2.63 8.75 -14.96
CA LYS A 138 2.47 10.13 -14.48
C LYS A 138 1.02 10.60 -14.69
N ILE A 139 0.44 11.22 -13.66
CA ILE A 139 -0.89 11.85 -13.69
C ILE A 139 -0.73 13.34 -13.39
N VAL A 140 -1.38 14.17 -14.19
CA VAL A 140 -1.48 15.62 -13.95
C VAL A 140 -2.78 15.90 -13.22
N VAL A 141 -2.72 16.64 -12.10
CA VAL A 141 -3.92 17.13 -11.40
C VAL A 141 -4.12 18.60 -11.73
N ARG A 142 -5.29 18.91 -12.25
CA ARG A 142 -5.72 20.29 -12.56
C ARG A 142 -6.58 20.84 -11.41
N PRO A 143 -6.62 22.16 -11.23
CA PRO A 143 -7.51 22.81 -10.29
C PRO A 143 -8.99 22.45 -10.51
#